data_a2ecd797bb618badf8732d896f2b2b46
#
_entry.id   a2ecd797bb618badf8732d896f2b2b46
#
_cell.length_a   1.000
_cell.length_b   1.000
_cell.length_c   1.000
_cell.angle_alpha   90.00
_cell.angle_beta   90.00
_cell.angle_gamma   90.00
#
_symmetry.space_group_name_H-M   'P 1'
#
loop_
_entity.id
_entity.type
_entity.pdbx_description
1 polymer ?
#
loop_
_entity_poly.entity_id
_entity_poly.type
_entity_poly.pdbx_seq_one_letter_code
_entity_poly.pdbx_strand_id
1 'polypeptide(L)'
;MNIQPYLIPLATVQFEEEIKKSTFITYLAHTPSIEDAKAFVDSIKQKHSDARHNCWGFVAGRPQDSMKWGFSDDGEPSGTAGKPILAQLAGSNVGEITAVVTRYYGGIQLGTGGLVKAYGGGVQQALKLLQTIEKKITIKLNLTLDYALVPLTQSIMAQFQAIEVEADYSEKVAFVIELECLQVEAFTQTIINKSGAKVIVAHNDNV
;
A
#
# COMPACT_ATOMS: atom_id res chain seq x y z
N MET A 1 12.44 12.02 2.83
CA MET A 1 11.30 11.09 2.63
C MET A 1 11.38 10.49 1.23
N ASN A 2 11.12 9.20 1.03
CA ASN A 2 11.06 8.65 -0.32
C ASN A 2 9.70 9.00 -0.93
N ILE A 3 9.69 9.83 -1.98
CA ILE A 3 8.49 10.36 -2.66
C ILE A 3 8.10 9.55 -3.91
N GLN A 4 8.85 8.47 -4.21
CA GLN A 4 8.57 7.65 -5.39
C GLN A 4 7.25 6.87 -5.20
N PRO A 5 6.42 6.80 -6.24
CA PRO A 5 5.24 5.94 -6.24
C PRO A 5 5.61 4.47 -6.00
N TYR A 6 4.65 3.66 -5.57
CA TYR A 6 4.82 2.22 -5.43
C TYR A 6 3.51 1.49 -5.73
N LEU A 7 3.62 0.20 -6.04
CA LEU A 7 2.45 -0.62 -6.36
C LEU A 7 1.72 -1.05 -5.09
N ILE A 8 0.39 -1.07 -5.16
CA ILE A 8 -0.50 -1.61 -4.13
C ILE A 8 -1.52 -2.57 -4.77
N PRO A 9 -2.07 -3.55 -4.01
CA PRO A 9 -3.13 -4.43 -4.51
C PRO A 9 -4.38 -3.65 -4.92
N LEU A 10 -4.93 -3.99 -6.09
CA LEU A 10 -6.21 -3.43 -6.55
C LEU A 10 -7.41 -4.18 -5.94
N ALA A 11 -7.28 -5.49 -5.75
CA ALA A 11 -8.33 -6.36 -5.25
C ALA A 11 -7.75 -7.52 -4.43
N THR A 12 -8.60 -8.17 -3.62
CA THR A 12 -8.24 -9.40 -2.91
C THR A 12 -8.12 -10.56 -3.90
N VAL A 13 -7.07 -11.37 -3.71
CA VAL A 13 -6.81 -12.59 -4.48
C VAL A 13 -6.88 -13.80 -3.56
N GLN A 14 -7.42 -14.89 -4.09
CA GLN A 14 -7.36 -16.23 -3.47
C GLN A 14 -6.68 -17.18 -4.44
N PHE A 15 -5.76 -18.00 -3.92
CA PHE A 15 -5.13 -19.11 -4.63
C PHE A 15 -5.17 -20.35 -3.72
N GLU A 16 -5.47 -21.49 -4.29
CA GLU A 16 -5.56 -22.77 -3.56
C GLU A 16 -4.74 -23.84 -4.27
N GLU A 17 -4.02 -24.63 -3.47
CA GLU A 17 -3.28 -25.79 -3.98
C GLU A 17 -3.29 -26.94 -2.97
N GLU A 18 -3.16 -28.17 -3.45
CA GLU A 18 -2.99 -29.35 -2.64
C GLU A 18 -1.54 -29.87 -2.75
N ILE A 19 -0.87 -30.02 -1.61
CA ILE A 19 0.50 -30.57 -1.52
C ILE A 19 0.50 -31.72 -0.50
N LYS A 20 0.80 -32.93 -0.95
CA LYS A 20 0.78 -34.14 -0.10
C LYS A 20 -0.51 -34.26 0.72
N LYS A 21 -1.65 -34.11 0.07
CA LYS A 21 -3.00 -34.14 0.67
C LYS A 21 -3.31 -33.00 1.66
N SER A 22 -2.36 -32.12 1.95
CA SER A 22 -2.66 -30.90 2.69
C SER A 22 -3.14 -29.83 1.74
N THR A 23 -4.26 -29.16 2.07
CA THR A 23 -4.78 -28.03 1.30
C THR A 23 -4.19 -26.73 1.86
N PHE A 24 -3.63 -25.90 0.98
CA PHE A 24 -3.13 -24.57 1.28
C PHE A 24 -3.97 -23.53 0.53
N ILE A 25 -4.58 -22.61 1.29
CA ILE A 25 -5.40 -21.52 0.73
C ILE A 25 -4.71 -20.21 1.04
N THR A 26 -4.20 -19.54 0.03
CA THR A 26 -3.51 -18.26 0.13
C THR A 26 -4.45 -17.11 -0.19
N TYR A 27 -4.52 -16.12 0.68
CA TYR A 27 -5.24 -14.87 0.47
C TYR A 27 -4.26 -13.71 0.43
N LEU A 28 -4.40 -12.81 -0.55
CA LEU A 28 -3.70 -11.53 -0.61
C LEU A 28 -4.73 -10.40 -0.57
N ALA A 29 -4.48 -9.35 0.23
CA ALA A 29 -5.36 -8.19 0.30
C ALA A 29 -4.59 -6.88 0.43
N HIS A 30 -5.22 -5.78 0.02
CA HIS A 30 -4.76 -4.42 0.30
C HIS A 30 -5.02 -4.07 1.76
N THR A 31 -3.97 -3.70 2.47
CA THR A 31 -4.01 -3.36 3.91
C THR A 31 -3.04 -2.20 4.17
N PRO A 32 -3.52 -0.95 4.16
CA PRO A 32 -2.66 0.24 4.20
C PRO A 32 -1.98 0.49 5.56
N SER A 33 -2.45 -0.14 6.63
CA SER A 33 -1.89 -0.01 7.97
C SER A 33 -1.64 -1.37 8.64
N ILE A 34 -0.89 -1.38 9.74
CA ILE A 34 -0.69 -2.58 10.59
C ILE A 34 -2.02 -3.04 11.19
N GLU A 35 -2.88 -2.10 11.54
CA GLU A 35 -4.22 -2.35 12.07
C GLU A 35 -5.09 -3.07 11.05
N ASP A 36 -5.10 -2.58 9.79
CA ASP A 36 -5.82 -3.22 8.69
C ASP A 36 -5.27 -4.61 8.39
N ALA A 37 -3.94 -4.77 8.42
CA ALA A 37 -3.30 -6.07 8.25
C ALA A 37 -3.76 -7.09 9.30
N LYS A 38 -3.78 -6.70 10.58
CA LYS A 38 -4.27 -7.54 11.67
C LYS A 38 -5.75 -7.85 11.54
N ALA A 39 -6.58 -6.85 11.22
CA ALA A 39 -8.02 -7.05 11.00
C ALA A 39 -8.28 -8.04 9.86
N PHE A 40 -7.52 -7.96 8.78
CA PHE A 40 -7.60 -8.92 7.67
C PHE A 40 -7.20 -10.33 8.12
N VAL A 41 -6.10 -10.49 8.85
CA VAL A 41 -5.68 -11.78 9.43
C VAL A 41 -6.78 -12.37 10.29
N ASP A 42 -7.38 -11.59 11.17
CA ASP A 42 -8.44 -12.04 12.07
C ASP A 42 -9.70 -12.45 11.29
N SER A 43 -10.05 -11.74 10.23
CA SER A 43 -11.18 -12.09 9.36
C SER A 43 -10.98 -13.46 8.68
N ILE A 44 -9.76 -13.77 8.23
CA ILE A 44 -9.44 -15.07 7.62
C ILE A 44 -9.42 -16.18 8.69
N LYS A 45 -8.88 -15.90 9.89
CA LYS A 45 -8.94 -16.83 11.02
C LYS A 45 -10.38 -17.20 11.42
N GLN A 46 -11.28 -16.23 11.40
CA GLN A 46 -12.70 -16.48 11.65
C GLN A 46 -13.34 -17.32 10.53
N LYS A 47 -13.04 -16.99 9.27
CA LYS A 47 -13.53 -17.75 8.10
C LYS A 47 -13.06 -19.20 8.11
N HIS A 48 -11.85 -19.46 8.58
CA HIS A 48 -11.21 -20.77 8.66
C HIS A 48 -10.92 -21.19 10.11
N SER A 49 -11.92 -21.06 10.98
CA SER A 49 -11.79 -21.33 12.41
C SER A 49 -11.51 -22.80 12.75
N ASP A 50 -11.79 -23.70 11.81
CA ASP A 50 -11.51 -25.14 11.87
C ASP A 50 -10.10 -25.50 11.35
N ALA A 51 -9.41 -24.57 10.69
CA ALA A 51 -8.04 -24.76 10.26
C ALA A 51 -7.06 -24.64 11.44
N ARG A 52 -6.05 -25.52 11.45
CA ARG A 52 -5.07 -25.56 12.53
C ARG A 52 -4.07 -24.41 12.48
N HIS A 53 -3.78 -23.92 11.27
CA HIS A 53 -2.77 -22.90 11.02
C HIS A 53 -3.28 -21.89 9.98
N ASN A 54 -3.22 -20.62 10.36
CA ASN A 54 -3.46 -19.46 9.50
C ASN A 54 -2.22 -18.56 9.55
N CYS A 55 -1.15 -19.00 8.89
CA CYS A 55 0.14 -18.32 8.90
C CYS A 55 0.06 -17.05 8.04
N TRP A 56 0.77 -16.00 8.44
CA TRP A 56 0.65 -14.71 7.75
C TRP A 56 1.95 -13.94 7.69
N GLY A 57 1.99 -13.00 6.75
CA GLY A 57 3.00 -11.95 6.64
C GLY A 57 2.38 -10.70 6.04
N PHE A 58 2.92 -9.53 6.38
CA PHE A 58 2.48 -8.26 5.80
C PHE A 58 3.61 -7.26 5.59
N VAL A 59 3.38 -6.39 4.62
CA VAL A 59 4.13 -5.17 4.31
C VAL A 59 3.10 -4.03 4.37
N ALA A 60 2.87 -3.45 5.56
CA ALA A 60 1.80 -2.49 5.82
C ALA A 60 2.24 -1.04 5.55
N GLY A 61 2.78 -0.79 4.38
CA GLY A 61 3.29 0.51 3.96
C GLY A 61 4.11 0.37 2.69
N ARG A 62 5.10 1.25 2.52
CA ARG A 62 6.03 1.15 1.40
C ARG A 62 6.81 -0.16 1.41
N PRO A 63 7.10 -0.76 0.24
CA PRO A 63 7.81 -2.04 0.18
C PRO A 63 9.17 -2.04 0.89
N GLN A 64 9.87 -0.90 0.94
CA GLN A 64 11.19 -0.77 1.54
C GLN A 64 11.18 -0.38 3.03
N ASP A 65 9.99 -0.10 3.60
CA ASP A 65 9.85 0.28 5.02
C ASP A 65 9.70 -0.95 5.90
N SER A 66 10.82 -1.57 6.26
CA SER A 66 10.83 -2.78 7.10
C SER A 66 10.29 -2.57 8.52
N MET A 67 10.13 -1.32 8.99
CA MET A 67 9.50 -1.02 10.28
C MET A 67 8.00 -1.37 10.29
N LYS A 68 7.40 -1.50 9.11
CA LYS A 68 5.98 -1.84 8.91
C LYS A 68 5.78 -3.27 8.40
N TRP A 69 6.74 -4.16 8.64
CA TRP A 69 6.64 -5.57 8.30
C TRP A 69 6.29 -6.41 9.52
N GLY A 70 5.57 -7.49 9.29
CA GLY A 70 5.25 -8.45 10.32
C GLY A 70 4.98 -9.84 9.75
N PHE A 71 5.12 -10.87 10.58
CA PHE A 71 4.82 -12.25 10.21
C PHE A 71 4.52 -13.12 11.43
N SER A 72 3.88 -14.28 11.19
CA SER A 72 3.66 -15.30 12.20
C SER A 72 3.58 -16.69 11.55
N ASP A 73 4.18 -17.65 12.22
CA ASP A 73 4.09 -19.06 11.86
C ASP A 73 2.78 -19.72 12.37
N ASP A 74 2.00 -19.05 13.23
CA ASP A 74 0.70 -19.48 13.76
C ASP A 74 0.66 -20.98 14.17
N GLY A 75 1.71 -21.41 14.91
CA GLY A 75 1.84 -22.78 15.43
C GLY A 75 2.52 -23.78 14.49
N GLU A 76 2.91 -23.41 13.28
CA GLU A 76 3.86 -24.20 12.48
C GLU A 76 5.27 -24.12 13.08
N PRO A 77 6.20 -25.03 12.75
CA PRO A 77 7.57 -24.95 13.21
C PRO A 77 8.22 -23.59 12.89
N SER A 78 8.95 -23.05 13.85
CA SER A 78 9.50 -21.69 13.77
C SER A 78 10.28 -21.43 12.46
N GLY A 79 9.88 -20.36 11.75
CA GLY A 79 10.51 -19.91 10.52
C GLY A 79 10.13 -20.69 9.25
N THR A 80 9.16 -21.63 9.34
CA THR A 80 8.78 -22.46 8.20
C THR A 80 7.60 -21.94 7.40
N ALA A 81 6.89 -20.93 7.93
CA ALA A 81 5.69 -20.38 7.31
C ALA A 81 5.74 -18.84 7.18
N GLY A 82 5.69 -18.12 8.29
CA GLY A 82 5.60 -16.66 8.31
C GLY A 82 6.77 -15.97 7.62
N LYS A 83 8.02 -16.41 7.87
CA LYS A 83 9.20 -15.87 7.18
C LYS A 83 9.18 -16.11 5.68
N PRO A 84 8.90 -17.32 5.16
CA PRO A 84 8.71 -17.56 3.72
C PRO A 84 7.63 -16.69 3.09
N ILE A 85 6.48 -16.51 3.77
CA ILE A 85 5.41 -15.62 3.33
C ILE A 85 5.92 -14.19 3.19
N LEU A 86 6.51 -13.63 4.27
CA LEU A 86 7.04 -12.27 4.25
C LEU A 86 8.12 -12.07 3.20
N ALA A 87 9.01 -13.05 3.00
CA ALA A 87 10.07 -12.97 2.00
C ALA A 87 9.52 -12.79 0.58
N GLN A 88 8.41 -13.47 0.24
CA GLN A 88 7.76 -13.29 -1.07
C GLN A 88 7.13 -11.91 -1.20
N LEU A 89 6.46 -11.40 -0.15
CA LEU A 89 5.88 -10.07 -0.16
C LEU A 89 6.94 -8.98 -0.29
N ALA A 90 7.99 -9.04 0.51
CA ALA A 90 9.10 -8.08 0.47
C ALA A 90 9.82 -8.07 -0.90
N GLY A 91 9.95 -9.24 -1.53
CA GLY A 91 10.55 -9.37 -2.86
C GLY A 91 9.63 -8.97 -4.03
N SER A 92 8.32 -8.78 -3.80
CA SER A 92 7.35 -8.44 -4.85
C SER A 92 7.37 -6.98 -5.28
N ASN A 93 7.97 -6.10 -4.49
CA ASN A 93 7.92 -4.64 -4.64
C ASN A 93 6.49 -4.05 -4.57
N VAL A 94 5.53 -4.78 -3.98
CA VAL A 94 4.17 -4.33 -3.70
C VAL A 94 4.09 -3.94 -2.22
N GLY A 95 3.59 -2.74 -1.94
CA GLY A 95 3.34 -2.25 -0.59
C GLY A 95 1.89 -2.42 -0.16
N GLU A 96 1.60 -2.14 1.11
CA GLU A 96 0.25 -2.19 1.68
C GLU A 96 -0.44 -3.53 1.41
N ILE A 97 0.30 -4.62 1.58
CA ILE A 97 -0.16 -5.97 1.25
C ILE A 97 -0.03 -6.91 2.44
N THR A 98 -1.07 -7.71 2.67
CA THR A 98 -1.06 -8.82 3.62
C THR A 98 -1.33 -10.13 2.91
N ALA A 99 -0.57 -11.16 3.26
CA ALA A 99 -0.82 -12.53 2.88
C ALA A 99 -1.23 -13.36 4.11
N VAL A 100 -2.29 -14.16 3.97
CA VAL A 100 -2.64 -15.21 4.94
C VAL A 100 -2.70 -16.53 4.19
N VAL A 101 -2.01 -17.54 4.72
CA VAL A 101 -2.03 -18.88 4.18
C VAL A 101 -2.63 -19.83 5.21
N THR A 102 -3.84 -20.29 4.91
CA THR A 102 -4.58 -21.26 5.72
C THR A 102 -4.19 -22.66 5.29
N ARG A 103 -3.87 -23.53 6.24
CA ARG A 103 -3.54 -24.94 5.97
C ARG A 103 -4.48 -25.89 6.64
N TYR A 104 -5.03 -26.80 5.82
CA TYR A 104 -5.73 -28.01 6.27
C TYR A 104 -4.81 -29.22 6.11
N TYR A 105 -4.49 -29.89 7.21
CA TYR A 105 -3.55 -31.02 7.21
C TYR A 105 -4.16 -32.28 6.59
N GLY A 106 -3.46 -32.86 5.64
CA GLY A 106 -3.89 -34.06 4.89
C GLY A 106 -3.32 -35.39 5.39
N GLY A 107 -2.73 -35.43 6.60
CA GLY A 107 -2.21 -36.68 7.18
C GLY A 107 -0.77 -37.03 6.76
N ILE A 108 -0.15 -36.32 5.80
CA ILE A 108 1.21 -36.59 5.34
C ILE A 108 2.12 -35.41 5.73
N GLN A 109 3.20 -35.70 6.44
CA GLN A 109 4.18 -34.67 6.85
C GLN A 109 4.96 -34.15 5.64
N LEU A 110 5.05 -32.82 5.53
CA LEU A 110 5.83 -32.15 4.48
C LEU A 110 7.33 -32.08 4.84
N GLY A 111 7.66 -32.03 6.15
CA GLY A 111 8.96 -31.64 6.66
C GLY A 111 9.20 -30.11 6.57
N THR A 112 10.21 -29.61 7.28
CA THR A 112 10.50 -28.16 7.35
C THR A 112 10.74 -27.54 5.98
N GLY A 113 11.55 -28.16 5.14
CA GLY A 113 11.82 -27.69 3.76
C GLY A 113 10.57 -27.74 2.85
N GLY A 114 9.69 -28.73 3.07
CA GLY A 114 8.41 -28.82 2.37
C GLY A 114 7.44 -27.70 2.77
N LEU A 115 7.38 -27.38 4.07
CA LEU A 115 6.56 -26.27 4.58
C LEU A 115 7.03 -24.93 4.00
N VAL A 116 8.33 -24.63 4.05
CA VAL A 116 8.90 -23.39 3.48
C VAL A 116 8.50 -23.23 2.02
N LYS A 117 8.61 -24.30 1.22
CA LYS A 117 8.22 -24.27 -0.21
C LYS A 117 6.71 -24.10 -0.40
N ALA A 118 5.89 -24.75 0.42
CA ALA A 118 4.43 -24.64 0.31
C ALA A 118 3.96 -23.23 0.67
N TYR A 119 4.36 -22.68 1.81
CA TYR A 119 3.95 -21.34 2.24
C TYR A 119 4.47 -20.24 1.31
N GLY A 120 5.75 -20.26 0.96
CA GLY A 120 6.33 -19.29 0.02
C GLY A 120 5.79 -19.47 -1.41
N GLY A 121 5.66 -20.72 -1.86
CA GLY A 121 5.16 -21.03 -3.20
C GLY A 121 3.72 -20.58 -3.42
N GLY A 122 2.82 -20.82 -2.45
CA GLY A 122 1.43 -20.36 -2.52
C GLY A 122 1.34 -18.84 -2.66
N VAL A 123 2.11 -18.07 -1.87
CA VAL A 123 2.18 -16.62 -1.99
C VAL A 123 2.73 -16.19 -3.35
N GLN A 124 3.78 -16.85 -3.84
CA GLN A 124 4.35 -16.55 -5.16
C GLN A 124 3.33 -16.76 -6.29
N GLN A 125 2.51 -17.82 -6.23
CA GLN A 125 1.46 -18.04 -7.23
C GLN A 125 0.33 -17.02 -7.10
N ALA A 126 -0.10 -16.70 -5.88
CA ALA A 126 -1.11 -15.68 -5.64
C ALA A 126 -0.66 -14.29 -6.14
N LEU A 127 0.61 -13.92 -5.96
CA LEU A 127 1.19 -12.68 -6.48
C LEU A 127 1.13 -12.59 -8.02
N LYS A 128 1.21 -13.71 -8.75
CA LYS A 128 1.07 -13.71 -10.23
C LYS A 128 -0.36 -13.39 -10.67
N LEU A 129 -1.35 -13.66 -9.83
CA LEU A 129 -2.76 -13.35 -10.09
C LEU A 129 -3.14 -11.95 -9.65
N LEU A 130 -2.27 -11.29 -8.87
CA LEU A 130 -2.55 -10.01 -8.28
C LEU A 130 -2.53 -8.89 -9.32
N GLN A 131 -3.65 -8.18 -9.42
CA GLN A 131 -3.69 -6.89 -10.12
C GLN A 131 -3.27 -5.78 -9.16
N THR A 132 -2.43 -4.88 -9.64
CA THR A 132 -1.90 -3.76 -8.85
C THR A 132 -2.20 -2.44 -9.53
N ILE A 133 -2.27 -1.37 -8.71
CA ILE A 133 -2.28 0.01 -9.16
C ILE A 133 -1.10 0.76 -8.54
N GLU A 134 -0.69 1.82 -9.19
CA GLU A 134 0.35 2.71 -8.65
C GLU A 134 -0.25 3.67 -7.63
N LYS A 135 0.27 3.66 -6.40
CA LYS A 135 -0.05 4.64 -5.37
C LYS A 135 0.92 5.81 -5.51
N LYS A 136 0.39 6.95 -5.94
CA LYS A 136 1.12 8.21 -5.98
C LYS A 136 1.22 8.80 -4.58
N ILE A 137 2.33 9.47 -4.31
CA ILE A 137 2.53 10.17 -3.05
C ILE A 137 2.21 11.63 -3.27
N THR A 138 1.23 12.12 -2.55
CA THR A 138 0.75 13.49 -2.63
C THR A 138 1.19 14.31 -1.43
N ILE A 139 1.19 15.62 -1.61
CA ILE A 139 1.44 16.62 -0.57
C ILE A 139 0.41 17.73 -0.69
N LYS A 140 0.06 18.34 0.44
CA LYS A 140 -0.78 19.54 0.45
C LYS A 140 0.09 20.80 0.38
N LEU A 141 -0.29 21.73 -0.50
CA LEU A 141 0.30 23.04 -0.62
C LEU A 141 -0.77 24.11 -0.35
N ASN A 142 -0.35 25.20 0.29
CA ASN A 142 -1.16 26.39 0.48
C ASN A 142 -0.76 27.43 -0.59
N LEU A 143 -1.75 27.94 -1.31
CA LEU A 143 -1.58 29.02 -2.28
C LEU A 143 -2.32 30.26 -1.78
N THR A 144 -1.65 31.41 -1.74
CA THR A 144 -2.29 32.70 -1.43
C THR A 144 -2.13 33.65 -2.61
N LEU A 145 -3.21 34.25 -3.06
CA LEU A 145 -3.24 35.06 -4.29
C LEU A 145 -4.33 36.12 -4.25
N ASP A 146 -4.20 37.12 -5.14
CA ASP A 146 -5.26 38.10 -5.39
C ASP A 146 -6.33 37.51 -6.34
N TYR A 147 -7.57 37.96 -6.24
CA TYR A 147 -8.70 37.50 -7.04
C TYR A 147 -8.45 37.46 -8.56
N ALA A 148 -7.72 38.45 -9.07
CA ALA A 148 -7.37 38.54 -10.49
C ALA A 148 -6.53 37.36 -11.01
N LEU A 149 -5.85 36.63 -10.12
CA LEU A 149 -5.01 35.48 -10.44
C LEU A 149 -5.71 34.14 -10.33
N VAL A 150 -6.96 34.09 -9.87
CA VAL A 150 -7.73 32.85 -9.71
C VAL A 150 -7.81 32.06 -11.02
N PRO A 151 -8.21 32.64 -12.17
CA PRO A 151 -8.30 31.87 -13.42
C PRO A 151 -6.96 31.30 -13.88
N LEU A 152 -5.86 32.04 -13.71
CA LEU A 152 -4.51 31.59 -14.03
C LEU A 152 -4.11 30.41 -13.12
N THR A 153 -4.34 30.55 -11.81
CA THR A 153 -3.99 29.53 -10.82
C THR A 153 -4.75 28.24 -11.08
N GLN A 154 -6.07 28.31 -11.29
CA GLN A 154 -6.90 27.15 -11.61
C GLN A 154 -6.49 26.47 -12.92
N SER A 155 -6.10 27.23 -13.95
CA SER A 155 -5.56 26.67 -15.19
C SER A 155 -4.24 25.90 -14.97
N ILE A 156 -3.35 26.41 -14.09
CA ILE A 156 -2.12 25.71 -13.74
C ILE A 156 -2.42 24.48 -12.89
N MET A 157 -3.32 24.58 -11.92
CA MET A 157 -3.77 23.41 -11.11
C MET A 157 -4.27 22.29 -12.02
N ALA A 158 -5.12 22.61 -13.00
CA ALA A 158 -5.64 21.63 -13.97
C ALA A 158 -4.51 21.01 -14.83
N GLN A 159 -3.53 21.80 -15.26
CA GLN A 159 -2.37 21.31 -16.03
C GLN A 159 -1.57 20.25 -15.25
N PHE A 160 -1.44 20.40 -13.93
CA PHE A 160 -0.70 19.51 -13.05
C PHE A 160 -1.59 18.47 -12.34
N GLN A 161 -2.88 18.42 -12.67
CA GLN A 161 -3.87 17.54 -12.01
C GLN A 161 -3.92 17.74 -10.48
N ALA A 162 -3.63 18.97 -10.01
CA ALA A 162 -3.75 19.32 -8.60
C ALA A 162 -5.22 19.36 -8.22
N ILE A 163 -5.54 18.79 -7.06
CA ILE A 163 -6.90 18.72 -6.52
C ILE A 163 -7.08 19.84 -5.52
N GLU A 164 -8.13 20.66 -5.70
CA GLU A 164 -8.54 21.63 -4.71
C GLU A 164 -9.18 20.91 -3.52
N VAL A 165 -8.57 21.04 -2.35
CA VAL A 165 -9.04 20.43 -1.10
C VAL A 165 -9.91 21.43 -0.33
N GLU A 166 -9.48 22.68 -0.30
CA GLU A 166 -10.13 23.77 0.42
C GLU A 166 -9.92 25.09 -0.32
N ALA A 167 -10.91 25.99 -0.26
CA ALA A 167 -10.81 27.35 -0.80
C ALA A 167 -11.43 28.35 0.17
N ASP A 168 -10.71 29.43 0.43
CA ASP A 168 -11.20 30.59 1.20
C ASP A 168 -11.14 31.83 0.31
N TYR A 169 -12.25 32.58 0.26
CA TYR A 169 -12.44 33.79 -0.53
C TYR A 169 -12.72 34.99 0.40
N SER A 170 -11.74 35.32 1.22
CA SER A 170 -11.82 36.45 2.17
C SER A 170 -11.11 37.70 1.60
N GLU A 171 -10.20 38.32 2.33
CA GLU A 171 -9.44 39.50 1.85
C GLU A 171 -8.52 39.16 0.66
N LYS A 172 -7.96 37.94 0.69
CA LYS A 172 -7.26 37.28 -0.42
C LYS A 172 -7.85 35.91 -0.65
N VAL A 173 -7.58 35.33 -1.80
CA VAL A 173 -7.95 33.95 -2.06
C VAL A 173 -6.87 33.03 -1.53
N ALA A 174 -7.26 32.05 -0.73
CA ALA A 174 -6.40 30.99 -0.24
C ALA A 174 -6.91 29.62 -0.74
N PHE A 175 -6.07 28.85 -1.44
CA PHE A 175 -6.34 27.47 -1.80
C PHE A 175 -5.46 26.54 -0.99
N VAL A 176 -6.04 25.44 -0.50
CA VAL A 176 -5.31 24.25 -0.12
C VAL A 176 -5.44 23.25 -1.25
N ILE A 177 -4.34 22.88 -1.86
CA ILE A 177 -4.33 21.93 -2.96
C ILE A 177 -3.56 20.68 -2.61
N GLU A 178 -3.97 19.54 -3.16
CA GLU A 178 -3.23 18.30 -3.11
C GLU A 178 -2.58 18.02 -4.46
N LEU A 179 -1.28 17.76 -4.44
CA LEU A 179 -0.46 17.59 -5.64
C LEU A 179 0.51 16.42 -5.45
N GLU A 180 0.78 15.68 -6.53
CA GLU A 180 1.79 14.62 -6.55
C GLU A 180 3.18 15.19 -6.21
N CYS A 181 3.87 14.59 -5.23
CA CYS A 181 5.16 15.08 -4.73
C CYS A 181 6.20 15.29 -5.83
N LEU A 182 6.21 14.42 -6.85
CA LEU A 182 7.14 14.54 -7.98
C LEU A 182 6.89 15.77 -8.86
N GLN A 183 5.69 16.36 -8.79
CA GLN A 183 5.32 17.52 -9.61
C GLN A 183 5.47 18.85 -8.87
N VAL A 184 5.76 18.85 -7.57
CA VAL A 184 5.77 20.05 -6.72
C VAL A 184 6.75 21.10 -7.24
N GLU A 185 7.96 20.72 -7.59
CA GLU A 185 8.98 21.64 -8.07
C GLU A 185 8.55 22.29 -9.39
N ALA A 186 8.11 21.50 -10.37
CA ALA A 186 7.66 22.00 -11.68
C ALA A 186 6.40 22.86 -11.55
N PHE A 187 5.44 22.49 -10.70
CA PHE A 187 4.26 23.28 -10.39
C PHE A 187 4.65 24.64 -9.79
N THR A 188 5.50 24.64 -8.77
CA THR A 188 5.94 25.84 -8.06
C THR A 188 6.66 26.81 -9.01
N GLN A 189 7.57 26.31 -9.83
CA GLN A 189 8.27 27.14 -10.82
C GLN A 189 7.29 27.72 -11.86
N THR A 190 6.34 26.92 -12.33
CA THR A 190 5.35 27.35 -13.33
C THR A 190 4.46 28.47 -12.79
N ILE A 191 3.95 28.31 -11.56
CA ILE A 191 3.03 29.29 -10.98
C ILE A 191 3.73 30.59 -10.63
N ILE A 192 4.96 30.52 -10.09
CA ILE A 192 5.80 31.71 -9.81
C ILE A 192 6.07 32.46 -11.09
N ASN A 193 6.53 31.79 -12.14
CA ASN A 193 6.89 32.46 -13.43
C ASN A 193 5.66 33.09 -14.08
N LYS A 194 4.53 32.36 -14.17
CA LYS A 194 3.34 32.88 -14.86
C LYS A 194 2.59 33.95 -14.08
N SER A 195 2.67 33.94 -12.75
CA SER A 195 2.05 34.96 -11.89
C SER A 195 2.94 36.18 -11.65
N GLY A 196 4.22 36.15 -12.10
CA GLY A 196 5.20 37.17 -11.76
C GLY A 196 5.50 37.24 -10.26
N ALA A 197 5.57 36.07 -9.61
CA ALA A 197 5.79 35.87 -8.18
C ALA A 197 4.67 36.46 -7.27
N LYS A 198 3.48 36.71 -7.83
CA LYS A 198 2.34 37.25 -7.05
C LYS A 198 1.50 36.15 -6.34
N VAL A 199 1.65 34.90 -6.73
CA VAL A 199 1.09 33.75 -5.99
C VAL A 199 2.14 33.26 -5.02
N ILE A 200 1.78 33.22 -3.74
CA ILE A 200 2.62 32.69 -2.67
C ILE A 200 2.31 31.20 -2.53
N VAL A 201 3.35 30.36 -2.59
CA VAL A 201 3.25 28.90 -2.40
C VAL A 201 3.95 28.54 -1.10
N ALA A 202 3.27 27.84 -0.20
CA ALA A 202 3.82 27.34 1.06
C ALA A 202 3.48 25.86 1.23
N HIS A 203 4.35 25.09 1.90
CA HIS A 203 4.00 23.75 2.35
C HIS A 203 2.94 23.84 3.44
N ASN A 204 1.98 22.90 3.43
CA ASN A 204 1.01 22.80 4.51
C ASN A 204 1.61 21.91 5.60
N ASP A 205 2.20 22.52 6.65
CA ASP A 205 2.85 21.82 7.76
C ASP A 205 1.84 21.18 8.74
N ASN A 206 0.54 21.21 8.45
CA ASN A 206 -0.51 20.56 9.24
C ASN A 206 -0.69 19.09 8.77
N VAL A 207 0.24 18.20 9.17
CA VAL A 207 0.09 16.72 9.11
C VAL A 207 0.29 16.15 10.50
#